data_4caa844012b52db8f690171600d00a84
#
_entry.id   4caa844012b52db8f690171600d00a84
#
_cell.length_a   1.000
_cell.length_b   1.000
_cell.length_c   1.000
_cell.angle_alpha   90.00
_cell.angle_beta   90.00
_cell.angle_gamma   90.00
#
_symmetry.space_group_name_H-M   'P 1'
#
loop_
_entity.id
_entity.type
_entity.pdbx_description
1 polymer ?
#
loop_
_entity_poly.entity_id
_entity_poly.type
_entity_poly.pdbx_seq_one_letter_code
_entity_poly.pdbx_strand_id
1 'polypeptide(L)'
;VYAVSNGTGNLEVSDFALSISGGSAQLSSATPTSISKQGNVYTLGIGLSSPASGVETGTVNPVADSVFDLAGNISTTNQSNNSIQLNDRLGPSITGIVIAGNNASVDVTLAEAAYPGTANSGALTVADWVLSIPDTNSTAKLGSATPTSISKNNNVYTLGLNITGTPDGNETLVVNPAANSIYDALDN
;
A
#
# COMPACT_ATOMS: atom_id res chain seq x y z
N VAL A 1 -26.36 9.12 -21.82
CA VAL A 1 -26.45 7.65 -21.97
C VAL A 1 -27.57 7.11 -21.09
N TYR A 2 -28.12 5.94 -21.45
CA TYR A 2 -29.35 5.35 -20.93
C TYR A 2 -29.17 3.83 -20.73
N ALA A 3 -29.97 3.25 -19.85
CA ALA A 3 -29.94 1.79 -19.59
C ALA A 3 -30.79 1.00 -20.61
N VAL A 4 -31.67 1.69 -21.39
CA VAL A 4 -32.55 1.05 -22.36
C VAL A 4 -32.35 1.66 -23.75
N SER A 5 -32.38 0.84 -24.79
CA SER A 5 -32.15 1.24 -26.19
C SER A 5 -33.14 2.25 -26.77
N ASN A 6 -34.24 2.50 -26.10
CA ASN A 6 -35.21 3.53 -26.48
C ASN A 6 -34.90 4.95 -25.94
N GLY A 7 -33.70 5.16 -25.37
CA GLY A 7 -33.26 6.43 -24.80
C GLY A 7 -33.85 6.71 -23.41
N THR A 8 -34.25 5.67 -22.67
CA THR A 8 -34.80 5.80 -21.31
C THR A 8 -34.04 4.98 -20.31
N GLY A 9 -34.36 5.13 -19.02
CA GLY A 9 -33.73 4.41 -17.91
C GLY A 9 -32.48 5.09 -17.43
N ASN A 10 -32.24 5.02 -16.14
CA ASN A 10 -30.98 5.45 -15.50
C ASN A 10 -30.00 4.29 -15.46
N LEU A 11 -28.72 4.59 -15.62
CA LEU A 11 -27.69 3.59 -15.41
C LEU A 11 -27.58 3.24 -13.92
N GLU A 12 -27.33 1.96 -13.67
CA GLU A 12 -27.16 1.36 -12.35
C GLU A 12 -25.76 0.78 -12.21
N VAL A 13 -25.40 0.33 -11.02
CA VAL A 13 -24.07 -0.27 -10.75
C VAL A 13 -23.83 -1.52 -11.61
N SER A 14 -24.89 -2.27 -11.92
CA SER A 14 -24.83 -3.47 -12.77
C SER A 14 -24.47 -3.21 -14.24
N ASP A 15 -24.57 -1.94 -14.69
CA ASP A 15 -24.24 -1.56 -16.06
C ASP A 15 -22.74 -1.34 -16.28
N PHE A 16 -21.94 -1.45 -15.20
CA PHE A 16 -20.49 -1.28 -15.22
C PHE A 16 -19.78 -2.47 -14.62
N ALA A 17 -18.66 -2.85 -15.23
CA ALA A 17 -17.74 -3.85 -14.72
C ALA A 17 -16.39 -3.21 -14.37
N LEU A 18 -15.92 -3.48 -13.17
CA LEU A 18 -14.61 -3.09 -12.68
C LEU A 18 -13.61 -4.23 -12.82
N SER A 19 -12.39 -3.90 -13.13
CA SER A 19 -11.26 -4.82 -13.02
C SER A 19 -10.04 -4.10 -12.46
N ILE A 20 -9.10 -4.86 -11.89
CA ILE A 20 -7.84 -4.35 -11.36
C ILE A 20 -6.71 -5.26 -11.81
N SER A 21 -5.56 -4.68 -12.10
CA SER A 21 -4.35 -5.40 -12.48
C SER A 21 -3.12 -4.72 -11.88
N GLY A 22 -2.03 -5.48 -11.70
CA GLY A 22 -0.83 -5.03 -10.99
C GLY A 22 -1.02 -5.03 -9.47
N GLY A 23 0.08 -4.88 -8.73
CA GLY A 23 0.08 -4.77 -7.27
C GLY A 23 -0.56 -5.93 -6.51
N SER A 24 -0.88 -5.67 -5.26
CA SER A 24 -1.45 -6.66 -4.32
C SER A 24 -2.92 -6.42 -3.98
N ALA A 25 -3.47 -5.23 -4.30
CA ALA A 25 -4.86 -4.92 -4.03
C ALA A 25 -5.80 -5.72 -4.93
N GLN A 26 -6.93 -6.12 -4.37
CA GLN A 26 -7.99 -6.86 -5.06
C GLN A 26 -9.32 -6.12 -4.91
N LEU A 27 -10.17 -6.19 -5.94
CA LEU A 27 -11.54 -5.73 -5.82
C LEU A 27 -12.33 -6.64 -4.88
N SER A 28 -13.14 -6.06 -4.01
CA SER A 28 -14.15 -6.81 -3.24
C SER A 28 -15.33 -7.25 -4.11
N SER A 29 -15.56 -6.57 -5.23
CA SER A 29 -16.58 -6.88 -6.23
C SER A 29 -16.16 -6.32 -7.59
N ALA A 30 -16.44 -7.06 -8.66
CA ALA A 30 -16.32 -6.56 -10.03
C ALA A 30 -17.43 -5.57 -10.40
N THR A 31 -18.48 -5.45 -9.61
CA THR A 31 -19.54 -4.44 -9.77
C THR A 31 -19.27 -3.27 -8.84
N PRO A 32 -19.41 -2.02 -9.29
CA PRO A 32 -19.30 -0.85 -8.43
C PRO A 32 -20.17 -0.93 -7.18
N THR A 33 -19.70 -0.40 -6.06
CA THR A 33 -20.45 -0.41 -4.79
C THR A 33 -21.52 0.67 -4.73
N SER A 34 -21.40 1.70 -5.56
CA SER A 34 -22.35 2.81 -5.68
C SER A 34 -22.24 3.49 -7.03
N ILE A 35 -23.28 4.23 -7.41
CA ILE A 35 -23.31 5.09 -8.57
C ILE A 35 -24.01 6.40 -8.23
N SER A 36 -23.46 7.52 -8.70
CA SER A 36 -24.15 8.81 -8.71
C SER A 36 -23.87 9.53 -10.02
N LYS A 37 -24.78 10.46 -10.39
CA LYS A 37 -24.73 11.17 -11.67
C LYS A 37 -24.84 12.67 -11.47
N GLN A 38 -23.95 13.41 -12.13
CA GLN A 38 -24.04 14.87 -12.27
C GLN A 38 -23.74 15.24 -13.72
N GLY A 39 -24.78 15.68 -14.45
CA GLY A 39 -24.66 15.90 -15.89
C GLY A 39 -24.31 14.60 -16.63
N ASN A 40 -23.18 14.58 -17.34
CA ASN A 40 -22.67 13.40 -18.05
C ASN A 40 -21.55 12.65 -17.26
N VAL A 41 -21.28 13.07 -16.03
CA VAL A 41 -20.29 12.42 -15.16
C VAL A 41 -21.00 11.43 -14.26
N TYR A 42 -20.50 10.20 -14.27
CA TYR A 42 -20.91 9.13 -13.35
C TYR A 42 -19.77 8.88 -12.37
N THR A 43 -20.05 8.97 -11.09
CA THR A 43 -19.12 8.59 -10.02
C THR A 43 -19.47 7.20 -9.55
N LEU A 44 -18.51 6.29 -9.68
CA LEU A 44 -18.66 4.89 -9.30
C LEU A 44 -17.84 4.60 -8.03
N GLY A 45 -18.45 3.95 -7.05
CA GLY A 45 -17.78 3.48 -5.85
C GLY A 45 -16.94 2.24 -6.17
N ILE A 46 -15.70 2.22 -5.68
CA ILE A 46 -14.77 1.08 -5.80
C ILE A 46 -14.58 0.46 -4.41
N GLY A 47 -14.88 -0.82 -4.27
CA GLY A 47 -14.56 -1.59 -3.07
C GLY A 47 -13.26 -2.36 -3.25
N LEU A 48 -12.28 -2.14 -2.36
CA LEU A 48 -11.05 -2.92 -2.29
C LEU A 48 -11.09 -3.83 -1.07
N SER A 49 -10.57 -5.06 -1.19
CA SER A 49 -10.41 -6.00 -0.09
C SER A 49 -9.07 -5.83 0.66
N SER A 50 -8.12 -5.11 0.05
CA SER A 50 -6.85 -4.70 0.64
C SER A 50 -6.43 -3.33 0.12
N PRO A 51 -5.62 -2.54 0.86
CA PRO A 51 -5.13 -1.26 0.40
C PRO A 51 -4.35 -1.37 -0.91
N ALA A 52 -4.46 -0.35 -1.75
CA ALA A 52 -3.66 -0.23 -2.97
C ALA A 52 -2.26 0.28 -2.64
N SER A 53 -1.26 -0.23 -3.36
CA SER A 53 0.16 0.14 -3.25
C SER A 53 0.62 1.17 -4.29
N GLY A 54 -0.33 1.76 -5.04
CA GLY A 54 -0.02 2.75 -6.05
C GLY A 54 0.53 2.19 -7.38
N VAL A 55 0.64 0.86 -7.53
CA VAL A 55 1.04 0.22 -8.79
C VAL A 55 -0.12 -0.47 -9.49
N GLU A 56 -1.26 -0.54 -8.86
CA GLU A 56 -2.48 -1.13 -9.42
C GLU A 56 -3.12 -0.21 -10.45
N THR A 57 -3.60 -0.80 -11.52
CA THR A 57 -4.42 -0.13 -12.55
C THR A 57 -5.86 -0.61 -12.44
N GLY A 58 -6.76 0.31 -12.11
CA GLY A 58 -8.20 0.11 -12.15
C GLY A 58 -8.74 0.36 -13.56
N THR A 59 -9.65 -0.48 -14.02
CA THR A 59 -10.32 -0.35 -15.33
C THR A 59 -11.82 -0.45 -15.15
N VAL A 60 -12.57 0.41 -15.86
CA VAL A 60 -14.03 0.44 -15.87
C VAL A 60 -14.51 0.19 -17.29
N ASN A 61 -15.39 -0.79 -17.47
CA ASN A 61 -16.03 -1.06 -18.75
C ASN A 61 -17.56 -1.06 -18.61
N PRO A 62 -18.30 -0.63 -19.64
CA PRO A 62 -19.73 -0.95 -19.74
C PRO A 62 -19.91 -2.47 -19.80
N VAL A 63 -20.94 -2.97 -19.15
CA VAL A 63 -21.40 -4.35 -19.33
C VAL A 63 -22.05 -4.46 -20.73
N ALA A 64 -21.95 -5.62 -21.37
CA ALA A 64 -22.58 -5.83 -22.67
C ALA A 64 -24.10 -5.56 -22.61
N ASP A 65 -24.62 -4.88 -23.62
CA ASP A 65 -26.03 -4.59 -23.79
C ASP A 65 -26.67 -3.76 -22.63
N SER A 66 -25.88 -2.96 -21.91
CA SER A 66 -26.38 -2.21 -20.75
C SER A 66 -26.31 -0.69 -20.88
N VAL A 67 -25.53 -0.15 -21.82
CA VAL A 67 -25.35 1.30 -21.98
C VAL A 67 -25.64 1.71 -23.42
N PHE A 68 -26.60 2.62 -23.60
CA PHE A 68 -27.06 3.11 -24.89
C PHE A 68 -26.97 4.63 -25.01
N ASP A 69 -26.84 5.14 -26.23
CA ASP A 69 -27.06 6.55 -26.53
C ASP A 69 -28.58 6.85 -26.73
N LEU A 70 -28.93 8.11 -27.01
CA LEU A 70 -30.32 8.52 -27.25
C LEU A 70 -30.90 7.91 -28.54
N ALA A 71 -30.06 7.56 -29.51
CA ALA A 71 -30.48 6.95 -30.78
C ALA A 71 -30.60 5.43 -30.67
N GLY A 72 -30.30 4.85 -29.51
CA GLY A 72 -30.37 3.40 -29.27
C GLY A 72 -29.10 2.63 -29.68
N ASN A 73 -27.99 3.33 -30.00
CA ASN A 73 -26.74 2.66 -30.28
C ASN A 73 -26.11 2.20 -28.98
N ILE A 74 -25.61 0.97 -29.00
CA ILE A 74 -24.97 0.35 -27.84
C ILE A 74 -23.54 0.81 -27.66
N SER A 75 -23.13 1.01 -26.42
CA SER A 75 -21.73 1.21 -26.06
C SER A 75 -20.91 -0.07 -26.21
N THR A 76 -19.73 0.04 -26.82
CA THR A 76 -18.78 -1.09 -26.85
C THR A 76 -18.25 -1.39 -25.46
N THR A 77 -18.04 -2.67 -25.15
CA THR A 77 -17.45 -3.10 -23.87
C THR A 77 -15.95 -2.81 -23.81
N ASN A 78 -15.29 -2.64 -24.94
CA ASN A 78 -13.88 -2.29 -25.03
C ASN A 78 -13.72 -0.76 -25.22
N GLN A 79 -13.22 -0.09 -24.18
CA GLN A 79 -13.03 1.37 -24.15
C GLN A 79 -11.53 1.70 -24.16
N SER A 80 -11.15 2.91 -24.60
CA SER A 80 -9.75 3.31 -24.74
C SER A 80 -9.21 4.21 -23.63
N ASN A 81 -10.09 4.89 -22.87
CA ASN A 81 -9.70 5.84 -21.80
C ASN A 81 -10.42 5.51 -20.50
N ASN A 82 -10.38 4.24 -20.12
CA ASN A 82 -11.19 3.67 -19.06
C ASN A 82 -10.34 3.10 -17.91
N SER A 83 -9.03 3.35 -17.93
CA SER A 83 -8.09 2.83 -16.93
C SER A 83 -7.35 3.97 -16.25
N ILE A 84 -7.09 3.80 -14.95
CA ILE A 84 -6.34 4.75 -14.12
C ILE A 84 -5.55 3.99 -13.06
N GLN A 85 -4.36 4.51 -12.75
CA GLN A 85 -3.58 4.03 -11.62
C GLN A 85 -4.25 4.42 -10.31
N LEU A 86 -4.36 3.48 -9.38
CA LEU A 86 -4.90 3.73 -8.05
C LEU A 86 -3.89 4.50 -7.20
N ASN A 87 -4.40 5.33 -6.30
CA ASN A 87 -3.56 6.01 -5.31
C ASN A 87 -3.03 4.99 -4.30
N ASP A 88 -1.77 5.18 -3.90
CA ASP A 88 -1.18 4.45 -2.80
C ASP A 88 -1.93 4.71 -1.48
N ARG A 89 -2.17 3.63 -0.73
CA ARG A 89 -2.79 3.60 0.59
C ARG A 89 -2.08 2.62 1.52
N LEU A 90 -0.87 2.22 1.14
CA LEU A 90 -0.09 1.24 1.88
C LEU A 90 1.20 1.90 2.38
N GLY A 91 1.32 2.06 3.68
CA GLY A 91 2.53 2.64 4.28
C GLY A 91 3.79 1.79 4.09
N PRO A 92 4.97 2.37 4.39
CA PRO A 92 6.25 1.71 4.20
C PRO A 92 6.34 0.40 4.97
N SER A 93 6.82 -0.64 4.31
CA SER A 93 7.00 -1.96 4.91
C SER A 93 8.47 -2.41 4.84
N ILE A 94 8.90 -3.23 5.81
CA ILE A 94 10.23 -3.85 5.81
C ILE A 94 10.23 -5.00 4.79
N THR A 95 11.13 -4.93 3.80
CA THR A 95 11.30 -5.95 2.76
C THR A 95 12.55 -6.80 2.94
N GLY A 96 13.47 -6.37 3.81
CA GLY A 96 14.68 -7.12 4.09
C GLY A 96 15.36 -6.68 5.36
N ILE A 97 16.01 -7.64 6.04
CA ILE A 97 16.85 -7.41 7.22
C ILE A 97 18.14 -8.20 7.07
N VAL A 98 19.29 -7.56 7.27
CA VAL A 98 20.60 -8.20 7.24
C VAL A 98 21.43 -7.75 8.44
N ILE A 99 21.83 -8.67 9.31
CA ILE A 99 22.68 -8.37 10.45
C ILE A 99 24.16 -8.38 10.02
N ALA A 100 24.93 -7.43 10.55
CA ALA A 100 26.37 -7.41 10.33
C ALA A 100 27.05 -8.61 11.00
N GLY A 101 28.13 -9.15 10.39
CA GLY A 101 28.83 -10.35 10.89
C GLY A 101 29.43 -10.21 12.29
N ASN A 102 29.61 -9.00 12.80
CA ASN A 102 30.05 -8.69 14.16
C ASN A 102 28.91 -8.36 15.13
N ASN A 103 27.66 -8.47 14.68
CA ASN A 103 26.45 -8.13 15.44
C ASN A 103 26.38 -6.67 15.95
N ALA A 104 27.16 -5.75 15.36
CA ALA A 104 27.20 -4.35 15.79
C ALA A 104 26.11 -3.47 15.13
N SER A 105 25.54 -3.94 14.03
CA SER A 105 24.49 -3.23 13.30
C SER A 105 23.58 -4.18 12.53
N VAL A 106 22.43 -3.68 12.14
CA VAL A 106 21.49 -4.36 11.24
C VAL A 106 21.06 -3.40 10.12
N ASP A 107 21.07 -3.88 8.90
CA ASP A 107 20.52 -3.19 7.73
C ASP A 107 19.07 -3.56 7.56
N VAL A 108 18.21 -2.55 7.46
CA VAL A 108 16.76 -2.68 7.26
C VAL A 108 16.41 -2.03 5.94
N THR A 109 15.86 -2.80 5.02
CA THR A 109 15.39 -2.30 3.72
C THR A 109 13.89 -2.05 3.78
N LEU A 110 13.46 -0.84 3.44
CA LEU A 110 12.04 -0.50 3.25
C LEU A 110 11.62 -0.64 1.78
N ALA A 111 10.35 -0.94 1.55
CA ALA A 111 9.76 -1.05 0.22
C ALA A 111 9.87 0.26 -0.57
N GLU A 112 9.87 1.40 0.13
CA GLU A 112 9.79 2.74 -0.43
C GLU A 112 10.49 3.79 0.43
N ALA A 113 10.46 5.05 -0.02
CA ALA A 113 10.97 6.18 0.76
C ALA A 113 10.08 6.45 1.99
N ALA A 114 10.74 6.70 3.14
CA ALA A 114 10.03 6.86 4.41
C ALA A 114 10.45 8.13 5.14
N TYR A 115 9.50 8.68 5.91
CA TYR A 115 9.57 9.97 6.61
C TYR A 115 9.06 9.84 8.06
N PRO A 116 9.52 10.69 9.00
CA PRO A 116 9.14 10.60 10.43
C PRO A 116 7.77 11.22 10.75
N GLY A 117 6.94 11.52 9.78
CA GLY A 117 5.63 12.13 9.97
C GLY A 117 4.96 12.52 8.68
N THR A 118 3.74 13.00 8.78
CA THR A 118 2.85 13.33 7.67
C THR A 118 3.23 14.61 6.88
N ALA A 119 4.35 15.24 7.19
CA ALA A 119 4.85 16.41 6.45
C ALA A 119 5.68 16.07 5.22
N ASN A 120 5.83 14.78 4.91
CA ASN A 120 6.64 14.27 3.79
C ASN A 120 8.07 14.87 3.77
N SER A 121 8.64 15.09 4.94
CA SER A 121 9.92 15.74 5.12
C SER A 121 10.64 15.26 6.38
N GLY A 122 11.95 15.49 6.43
CA GLY A 122 12.78 15.04 7.53
C GLY A 122 13.41 13.65 7.29
N ALA A 123 14.34 13.31 8.16
CA ALA A 123 15.01 12.02 8.16
C ALA A 123 14.58 11.21 9.37
N LEU A 124 14.38 9.91 9.19
CA LEU A 124 14.15 9.00 10.31
C LEU A 124 15.32 9.05 11.30
N THR A 125 15.01 8.93 12.56
CA THR A 125 15.93 8.94 13.70
C THR A 125 15.93 7.57 14.39
N VAL A 126 16.79 7.38 15.35
CA VAL A 126 16.81 6.13 16.16
C VAL A 126 15.51 5.91 16.93
N ALA A 127 14.78 6.99 17.26
CA ALA A 127 13.50 6.93 17.97
C ALA A 127 12.35 6.34 17.13
N ASP A 128 12.50 6.31 15.82
CA ASP A 128 11.47 5.78 14.89
C ASP A 128 11.53 4.25 14.77
N TRP A 129 12.44 3.60 15.51
CA TRP A 129 12.67 2.16 15.45
C TRP A 129 12.63 1.52 16.83
N VAL A 130 12.10 0.30 16.89
CA VAL A 130 12.08 -0.54 18.10
C VAL A 130 12.73 -1.88 17.80
N LEU A 131 13.72 -2.21 18.60
CA LEU A 131 14.46 -3.47 18.56
C LEU A 131 14.02 -4.39 19.69
N SER A 132 13.95 -5.69 19.45
CA SER A 132 13.74 -6.67 20.50
C SER A 132 14.43 -8.01 20.20
N ILE A 133 14.79 -8.72 21.26
CA ILE A 133 15.15 -10.14 21.24
C ILE A 133 14.14 -10.81 22.17
N PRO A 134 13.06 -11.41 21.61
CA PRO A 134 11.91 -11.86 22.42
C PRO A 134 12.19 -13.12 23.24
N ASP A 135 13.22 -13.89 22.91
CA ASP A 135 13.55 -15.11 23.65
C ASP A 135 14.12 -14.78 25.03
N THR A 136 13.42 -15.20 26.08
CA THR A 136 13.82 -14.99 27.48
C THR A 136 15.00 -15.83 27.92
N ASN A 137 15.29 -16.94 27.21
CA ASN A 137 16.43 -17.84 27.48
C ASN A 137 17.68 -17.49 26.67
N SER A 138 17.62 -16.43 25.90
CA SER A 138 18.72 -15.91 25.07
C SER A 138 19.98 -15.61 25.88
N THR A 139 21.14 -16.05 25.40
CA THR A 139 22.44 -15.77 26.00
C THR A 139 22.92 -14.35 25.73
N ALA A 140 22.40 -13.73 24.69
CA ALA A 140 22.59 -12.32 24.38
C ALA A 140 21.26 -11.55 24.49
N LYS A 141 21.36 -10.28 24.89
CA LYS A 141 20.23 -9.36 25.06
C LYS A 141 20.56 -8.01 24.48
N LEU A 142 19.52 -7.23 24.16
CA LEU A 142 19.69 -5.82 23.85
C LEU A 142 19.86 -5.01 25.13
N GLY A 143 20.89 -4.15 25.16
CA GLY A 143 21.08 -3.14 26.21
C GLY A 143 20.12 -1.95 26.04
N SER A 144 19.52 -1.81 24.87
CA SER A 144 18.50 -0.79 24.53
C SER A 144 17.58 -1.31 23.46
N ALA A 145 16.28 -1.05 23.59
CA ALA A 145 15.29 -1.28 22.54
C ALA A 145 15.34 -0.22 21.43
N THR A 146 16.04 0.89 21.67
CA THR A 146 16.26 1.93 20.65
C THR A 146 17.66 1.72 20.04
N PRO A 147 17.83 1.79 18.72
CA PRO A 147 19.13 1.73 18.07
C PRO A 147 20.10 2.77 18.62
N THR A 148 21.39 2.46 18.67
CA THR A 148 22.44 3.39 19.14
C THR A 148 22.83 4.42 18.09
N SER A 149 22.59 4.11 16.82
CA SER A 149 22.87 4.99 15.68
C SER A 149 21.97 4.64 14.51
N ILE A 150 21.85 5.56 13.57
CA ILE A 150 21.16 5.36 12.30
C ILE A 150 21.93 6.03 11.18
N SER A 151 22.02 5.36 10.03
CA SER A 151 22.44 5.96 8.77
C SER A 151 21.56 5.45 7.64
N LYS A 152 21.46 6.21 6.54
CA LYS A 152 20.57 5.90 5.40
C LYS A 152 21.36 5.89 4.10
N ASN A 153 21.10 4.88 3.28
CA ASN A 153 21.51 4.83 1.89
C ASN A 153 20.30 4.36 1.05
N ASN A 154 19.69 5.26 0.29
CA ASN A 154 18.41 5.04 -0.39
C ASN A 154 17.33 4.56 0.60
N ASN A 155 16.74 3.38 0.38
CA ASN A 155 15.73 2.78 1.25
C ASN A 155 16.32 1.81 2.29
N VAL A 156 17.65 1.75 2.43
CA VAL A 156 18.34 0.92 3.42
C VAL A 156 18.76 1.79 4.61
N TYR A 157 18.35 1.37 5.79
CA TYR A 157 18.69 2.01 7.07
C TYR A 157 19.61 1.08 7.87
N THR A 158 20.83 1.53 8.15
CA THR A 158 21.77 0.82 9.03
C THR A 158 21.56 1.29 10.47
N LEU A 159 21.07 0.40 11.32
CA LEU A 159 20.78 0.66 12.73
C LEU A 159 21.87 0.05 13.61
N GLY A 160 22.48 0.85 14.48
CA GLY A 160 23.46 0.39 15.45
C GLY A 160 22.82 -0.41 16.57
N LEU A 161 23.45 -1.51 16.96
CA LEU A 161 22.99 -2.40 18.01
C LEU A 161 23.84 -2.24 19.27
N ASN A 162 23.20 -2.42 20.44
CA ASN A 162 23.88 -2.59 21.73
C ASN A 162 23.52 -3.98 22.27
N ILE A 163 24.29 -4.98 21.84
CA ILE A 163 24.10 -6.35 22.29
C ILE A 163 25.01 -6.60 23.52
N THR A 164 24.44 -7.15 24.58
CA THR A 164 25.11 -7.56 25.81
C THR A 164 25.05 -9.08 25.91
N GLY A 165 26.09 -9.68 26.49
CA GLY A 165 26.27 -11.15 26.48
C GLY A 165 26.91 -11.64 25.19
N THR A 166 27.01 -12.94 25.03
CA THR A 166 27.62 -13.57 23.83
C THR A 166 26.54 -14.31 23.06
N PRO A 167 26.22 -13.88 21.81
CA PRO A 167 25.25 -14.59 20.97
C PRO A 167 25.73 -16.02 20.70
N ASP A 168 24.86 -16.99 20.81
CA ASP A 168 25.11 -18.41 20.51
C ASP A 168 24.53 -18.84 19.15
N GLY A 169 23.89 -17.92 18.45
CA GLY A 169 23.29 -18.13 17.14
C GLY A 169 21.83 -18.58 17.16
N ASN A 170 21.22 -18.71 18.34
CA ASN A 170 19.79 -19.03 18.49
C ASN A 170 18.94 -17.77 18.71
N GLU A 171 19.57 -16.62 18.95
CA GLU A 171 18.87 -15.36 19.13
C GLU A 171 18.23 -14.86 17.85
N THR A 172 17.00 -14.40 17.96
CA THR A 172 16.30 -13.72 16.88
C THR A 172 16.15 -12.23 17.20
N LEU A 173 16.80 -11.39 16.40
CA LEU A 173 16.58 -9.94 16.45
C LEU A 173 15.32 -9.59 15.68
N VAL A 174 14.40 -8.88 16.31
CA VAL A 174 13.21 -8.31 15.69
C VAL A 174 13.38 -6.80 15.61
N VAL A 175 13.10 -6.24 14.43
CA VAL A 175 13.12 -4.80 14.16
C VAL A 175 11.71 -4.38 13.70
N ASN A 176 11.15 -3.38 14.36
CA ASN A 176 9.87 -2.81 13.98
C ASN A 176 9.96 -1.28 13.91
N PRO A 177 9.14 -0.62 13.06
CA PRO A 177 8.84 0.79 13.24
C PRO A 177 8.26 1.06 14.63
N ALA A 178 8.60 2.19 15.25
CA ALA A 178 7.87 2.68 16.40
C ALA A 178 6.45 3.08 15.98
N ALA A 179 5.49 3.01 16.90
CA ALA A 179 4.10 3.32 16.57
C ALA A 179 3.95 4.75 16.03
N ASN A 180 3.29 4.90 14.89
CA ASN A 180 2.99 6.19 14.24
C ASN A 180 4.24 7.04 13.98
N SER A 181 5.34 6.44 13.56
CA SER A 181 6.61 7.14 13.37
C SER A 181 7.21 7.05 11.97
N ILE A 182 6.73 6.16 11.12
CA ILE A 182 7.25 5.96 9.77
C ILE A 182 6.10 6.01 8.77
N TYR A 183 6.16 6.95 7.86
CA TYR A 183 5.16 7.25 6.84
C TYR A 183 5.79 7.30 5.45
N ASP A 184 5.00 7.05 4.41
CA ASP A 184 5.38 7.31 3.02
C ASP A 184 5.20 8.78 2.62
N ALA A 185 5.36 9.06 1.32
CA ALA A 185 5.15 10.39 0.73
C ALA A 185 3.68 10.81 0.64
N LEU A 186 2.73 9.90 0.86
CA LEU A 186 1.28 10.13 0.79
C LEU A 186 0.60 10.04 2.17
N ASP A 187 1.40 10.07 3.25
CA ASP A 187 0.94 10.07 4.64
C ASP A 187 0.25 8.75 5.07
N ASN A 188 0.62 7.64 4.41
CA ASN A 188 0.16 6.31 4.81
C ASN A 188 1.09 5.68 5.85
#